data_4c7d976568a3de390f946a071b402062
#
_entry.id   4c7d976568a3de390f946a071b402062
#
_cell.length_a   1.000
_cell.length_b   1.000
_cell.length_c   1.000
_cell.angle_alpha   90.00
_cell.angle_beta   90.00
_cell.angle_gamma   90.00
#
_symmetry.space_group_name_H-M   'P 1'
#
loop_
_entity.id
_entity.type
_entity.pdbx_description
1 polymer ?
#
loop_
_entity_poly.entity_id
_entity_poly.type
_entity_poly.pdbx_seq_one_letter_code
_entity_poly.pdbx_strand_id
1 'polypeptide(L)'
;MAQRGRRGGFGGGFGGGFGIAGPGGPLPTFPAQGEFHFIRMEYTDLPSHHRGFGFASRNARGNGWWIVDWPDADYHFSEGVRRLTRISVGEPLHMSLMDDKLFDEPWIYATQVGWWDLNNAEVARLREYLTRGGFLVVDDFWSQDPESWPVFEQTMARTLPGHPITEMAETDPAMHVLYDIQDKDRVWIPGSRHLRRGPNGVVQPVQPPGTTPMWFSIADDKGRMVVAINYNTDVGDAWEFADVPEYPEKMTELAYRYGIDYIIYAMTH
;
A
#
# COMPACT_ATOMS: atom_id res chain seq x y z
N MET A 1 -32.73 -19.29 -11.93
CA MET A 1 -32.41 -18.46 -13.12
C MET A 1 -32.24 -17.02 -12.65
N ALA A 2 -31.01 -16.59 -12.42
CA ALA A 2 -30.70 -15.22 -12.03
C ALA A 2 -30.05 -14.53 -13.23
N GLN A 3 -30.70 -13.49 -13.74
CA GLN A 3 -30.23 -12.67 -14.84
C GLN A 3 -28.97 -11.91 -14.42
N ARG A 4 -27.85 -12.22 -15.04
CA ARG A 4 -26.65 -11.38 -15.02
C ARG A 4 -26.91 -10.12 -15.84
N GLY A 5 -27.17 -9.01 -15.15
CA GLY A 5 -27.25 -7.70 -15.78
C GLY A 5 -25.88 -7.31 -16.33
N ARG A 6 -25.82 -7.05 -17.64
CA ARG A 6 -24.71 -6.36 -18.31
C ARG A 6 -24.53 -4.99 -17.64
N ARG A 7 -23.44 -4.80 -16.90
CA ARG A 7 -23.02 -3.48 -16.47
C ARG A 7 -22.32 -2.81 -17.64
N GLY A 8 -23.00 -1.84 -18.23
CA GLY A 8 -22.44 -0.93 -19.22
C GLY A 8 -21.32 -0.11 -18.58
N GLY A 9 -20.16 -0.07 -19.22
CA GLY A 9 -19.06 0.78 -18.81
C GLY A 9 -19.45 2.25 -18.89
N PHE A 10 -19.52 2.92 -17.75
CA PHE A 10 -19.44 4.36 -17.68
C PHE A 10 -17.96 4.74 -17.69
N GLY A 11 -17.37 4.78 -18.88
CA GLY A 11 -16.14 5.48 -19.15
C GLY A 11 -16.38 6.98 -19.05
N GLY A 12 -16.49 7.51 -17.84
CA GLY A 12 -16.55 8.93 -17.55
C GLY A 12 -15.12 9.45 -17.36
N GLY A 13 -14.53 9.96 -18.46
CA GLY A 13 -13.18 10.49 -18.46
C GLY A 13 -12.99 11.62 -17.47
N PHE A 14 -12.13 11.41 -16.47
CA PHE A 14 -11.29 12.43 -15.90
C PHE A 14 -9.87 12.31 -16.50
N GLY A 15 -9.82 12.29 -17.83
CA GLY A 15 -8.58 12.20 -18.60
C GLY A 15 -7.89 13.54 -18.80
N GLY A 16 -7.72 14.30 -17.73
CA GLY A 16 -7.07 15.62 -17.80
C GLY A 16 -5.88 15.75 -16.86
N GLY A 17 -4.92 14.82 -16.87
CA GLY A 17 -3.73 14.97 -16.03
C GLY A 17 -2.83 13.75 -15.94
N PHE A 18 -3.40 12.57 -15.95
CA PHE A 18 -2.63 11.33 -15.86
C PHE A 18 -2.20 10.85 -17.25
N GLY A 19 -0.94 10.41 -17.38
CA GLY A 19 -0.39 9.94 -18.66
C GLY A 19 -0.97 8.63 -19.16
N ILE A 20 -1.73 7.90 -18.33
CA ILE A 20 -2.23 6.54 -18.58
C ILE A 20 -3.74 6.42 -18.35
N ALA A 21 -4.33 5.36 -18.93
CA ALA A 21 -5.68 4.96 -18.59
C ALA A 21 -5.73 4.33 -17.20
N GLY A 22 -6.88 4.39 -16.54
CA GLY A 22 -7.09 3.65 -15.29
C GLY A 22 -7.11 2.14 -15.50
N PRO A 23 -6.95 1.35 -14.44
CA PRO A 23 -7.08 -0.11 -14.49
C PRO A 23 -8.50 -0.47 -14.95
N GLY A 24 -8.65 -1.51 -15.74
CA GLY A 24 -9.91 -1.79 -16.42
C GLY A 24 -10.26 -3.26 -16.57
N GLY A 25 -9.36 -4.15 -16.25
CA GLY A 25 -9.56 -5.60 -16.31
C GLY A 25 -10.56 -6.12 -15.26
N PRO A 26 -11.06 -7.34 -15.41
CA PRO A 26 -11.83 -8.00 -14.36
C PRO A 26 -10.87 -8.36 -13.21
N LEU A 27 -11.29 -8.05 -11.98
CA LEU A 27 -10.51 -8.44 -10.80
C LEU A 27 -10.41 -9.96 -10.69
N PRO A 28 -9.25 -10.49 -10.27
CA PRO A 28 -9.10 -11.90 -9.92
C PRO A 28 -10.12 -12.33 -8.85
N THR A 29 -10.37 -13.62 -8.75
CA THR A 29 -11.23 -14.19 -7.70
C THR A 29 -10.42 -15.09 -6.80
N PHE A 30 -10.68 -15.02 -5.50
CA PHE A 30 -9.99 -15.76 -4.47
C PHE A 30 -10.97 -16.59 -3.63
N PRO A 31 -10.54 -17.68 -2.98
CA PRO A 31 -11.30 -18.33 -1.95
C PRO A 31 -11.49 -17.42 -0.74
N ALA A 32 -12.55 -17.64 0.02
CA ALA A 32 -12.81 -16.86 1.24
C ALA A 32 -11.79 -17.11 2.37
N GLN A 33 -10.99 -18.17 2.27
CA GLN A 33 -9.98 -18.57 3.25
C GLN A 33 -8.63 -18.79 2.56
N GLY A 34 -7.56 -18.39 3.22
CA GLY A 34 -6.18 -18.56 2.77
C GLY A 34 -5.22 -18.53 3.96
N GLU A 35 -3.95 -18.77 3.72
CA GLU A 35 -2.87 -18.57 4.69
C GLU A 35 -2.48 -17.08 4.80
N PHE A 36 -2.79 -16.33 3.75
CA PHE A 36 -2.57 -14.89 3.66
C PHE A 36 -3.79 -14.23 3.06
N HIS A 37 -4.21 -13.12 3.67
CA HIS A 37 -5.14 -12.16 3.14
C HIS A 37 -4.45 -10.80 3.04
N PHE A 38 -4.62 -10.10 1.94
CA PHE A 38 -4.27 -8.68 1.91
C PHE A 38 -5.27 -7.94 2.80
N ILE A 39 -4.79 -7.35 3.88
CA ILE A 39 -5.63 -6.56 4.79
C ILE A 39 -5.33 -5.10 4.62
N ARG A 40 -6.27 -4.36 4.05
CA ARG A 40 -6.20 -2.90 3.99
C ARG A 40 -6.74 -2.30 5.28
N MET A 41 -5.92 -1.47 5.92
CA MET A 41 -6.29 -0.80 7.17
C MET A 41 -7.23 0.38 6.88
N GLU A 42 -8.44 0.35 7.45
CA GLU A 42 -9.34 1.49 7.50
C GLU A 42 -8.94 2.47 8.60
N TYR A 43 -8.95 3.75 8.30
CA TYR A 43 -8.71 4.82 9.28
C TYR A 43 -9.55 6.05 8.97
N THR A 44 -9.70 6.93 9.96
CA THR A 44 -10.35 8.24 9.81
C THR A 44 -9.32 9.25 9.29
N ASP A 45 -9.73 10.09 8.34
CA ASP A 45 -8.90 11.19 7.83
C ASP A 45 -8.82 12.34 8.81
N LEU A 46 -7.71 13.05 8.80
CA LEU A 46 -7.60 14.37 9.43
C LEU A 46 -8.72 15.29 8.91
N PRO A 47 -9.45 15.98 9.79
CA PRO A 47 -10.56 16.88 9.38
C PRO A 47 -10.14 17.95 8.37
N SER A 48 -8.88 18.42 8.44
CA SER A 48 -8.31 19.42 7.51
C SER A 48 -8.03 18.87 6.11
N HIS A 49 -7.94 17.54 5.98
CA HIS A 49 -7.59 16.84 4.74
C HIS A 49 -8.61 15.76 4.38
N HIS A 50 -9.80 15.84 4.95
CA HIS A 50 -10.85 14.88 4.65
C HIS A 50 -11.17 14.86 3.16
N ARG A 51 -11.05 13.69 2.56
CA ARG A 51 -11.33 13.47 1.15
C ARG A 51 -12.84 13.40 0.93
N GLY A 52 -13.43 14.47 0.42
CA GLY A 52 -14.84 14.51 0.04
C GLY A 52 -15.13 13.68 -1.21
N PHE A 53 -16.42 13.47 -1.48
CA PHE A 53 -16.92 12.77 -2.67
C PHE A 53 -16.24 13.26 -3.96
N GLY A 54 -15.72 12.34 -4.78
CA GLY A 54 -15.28 12.66 -6.14
C GLY A 54 -14.05 11.92 -6.65
N PHE A 55 -13.30 11.25 -5.79
CA PHE A 55 -12.20 10.38 -6.21
C PHE A 55 -12.48 8.95 -5.73
N ALA A 56 -13.60 8.42 -6.17
CA ALA A 56 -13.99 7.08 -5.82
C ALA A 56 -13.15 6.09 -6.63
N SER A 57 -12.50 5.18 -5.96
CA SER A 57 -12.21 3.88 -6.52
C SER A 57 -13.53 3.24 -7.00
N ARG A 58 -13.44 2.25 -7.86
CA ARG A 58 -14.56 1.58 -8.55
C ARG A 58 -15.73 1.20 -7.63
N ASN A 59 -15.52 1.03 -6.33
CA ASN A 59 -16.49 0.58 -5.33
C ASN A 59 -16.55 1.46 -4.06
N ALA A 60 -15.99 2.66 -4.07
CA ALA A 60 -15.93 3.51 -2.90
C ALA A 60 -17.32 3.90 -2.39
N ARG A 61 -17.77 3.22 -1.36
CA ARG A 61 -18.86 3.67 -0.49
C ARG A 61 -18.35 4.49 0.68
N GLY A 62 -17.04 4.58 0.84
CA GLY A 62 -16.37 5.26 1.93
C GLY A 62 -15.72 6.54 1.47
N ASN A 63 -15.72 7.51 2.34
CA ASN A 63 -14.90 8.69 2.25
C ASN A 63 -13.62 8.39 3.02
N GLY A 64 -12.47 8.66 2.45
CA GLY A 64 -11.22 8.53 3.15
C GLY A 64 -10.04 8.25 2.25
N TRP A 65 -8.86 8.59 2.74
CA TRP A 65 -7.61 8.33 2.04
C TRP A 65 -7.20 6.85 2.08
N TRP A 66 -7.67 6.08 3.06
CA TRP A 66 -7.36 4.66 3.18
C TRP A 66 -7.82 3.81 1.97
N ILE A 67 -8.83 4.30 1.22
CA ILE A 67 -9.43 3.58 0.09
C ILE A 67 -8.74 3.87 -1.26
N VAL A 68 -7.67 4.67 -1.26
CA VAL A 68 -6.88 4.91 -2.48
C VAL A 68 -6.38 3.57 -3.03
N ASP A 69 -6.48 3.39 -4.36
CA ASP A 69 -6.07 2.19 -5.12
C ASP A 69 -6.90 0.92 -4.84
N TRP A 70 -7.81 0.96 -3.85
CA TRP A 70 -8.74 -0.14 -3.59
C TRP A 70 -9.83 -0.21 -4.67
N PRO A 71 -10.21 -1.40 -5.16
CA PRO A 71 -9.68 -2.72 -4.79
C PRO A 71 -8.57 -3.22 -5.72
N ASP A 72 -8.25 -2.49 -6.78
CA ASP A 72 -7.42 -3.00 -7.88
C ASP A 72 -6.01 -3.38 -7.38
N ALA A 73 -5.35 -2.52 -6.58
CA ALA A 73 -4.04 -2.79 -6.00
C ALA A 73 -4.01 -4.09 -5.18
N ASP A 74 -4.99 -4.25 -4.28
CA ASP A 74 -5.06 -5.37 -3.33
C ASP A 74 -5.30 -6.70 -4.05
N TYR A 75 -6.20 -6.69 -5.05
CA TYR A 75 -6.50 -7.88 -5.84
C TYR A 75 -5.36 -8.25 -6.79
N HIS A 76 -4.74 -7.28 -7.45
CA HIS A 76 -3.58 -7.53 -8.32
C HIS A 76 -2.39 -8.02 -7.52
N PHE A 77 -2.10 -7.39 -6.37
CA PHE A 77 -1.01 -7.83 -5.51
C PHE A 77 -1.24 -9.26 -5.00
N SER A 78 -2.45 -9.57 -4.52
CA SER A 78 -2.82 -10.91 -4.08
C SER A 78 -2.66 -11.95 -5.20
N GLU A 79 -3.01 -11.61 -6.44
CA GLU A 79 -2.75 -12.44 -7.61
C GLU A 79 -1.26 -12.68 -7.84
N GLY A 80 -0.44 -11.64 -7.66
CA GLY A 80 1.01 -11.76 -7.73
C GLY A 80 1.56 -12.72 -6.67
N VAL A 81 1.13 -12.59 -5.42
CA VAL A 81 1.52 -13.51 -4.33
C VAL A 81 1.14 -14.95 -4.69
N ARG A 82 -0.08 -15.19 -5.15
CA ARG A 82 -0.56 -16.51 -5.56
C ARG A 82 0.27 -17.12 -6.69
N ARG A 83 0.74 -16.29 -7.62
CA ARG A 83 1.50 -16.76 -8.81
C ARG A 83 2.99 -16.91 -8.57
N LEU A 84 3.56 -16.08 -7.71
CA LEU A 84 5.01 -15.99 -7.51
C LEU A 84 5.49 -16.77 -6.27
N THR A 85 4.55 -17.23 -5.45
CA THR A 85 4.85 -18.01 -4.24
C THR A 85 4.02 -19.30 -4.19
N ARG A 86 4.14 -20.05 -3.08
CA ARG A 86 3.27 -21.19 -2.77
C ARG A 86 2.27 -20.90 -1.65
N ILE A 87 2.17 -19.64 -1.25
CA ILE A 87 1.25 -19.19 -0.22
C ILE A 87 -0.19 -19.34 -0.73
N SER A 88 -1.06 -19.96 0.06
CA SER A 88 -2.49 -20.01 -0.20
C SER A 88 -3.09 -18.64 0.10
N VAL A 89 -3.55 -17.95 -0.93
CA VAL A 89 -4.07 -16.57 -0.83
C VAL A 89 -5.59 -16.59 -0.79
N GLY A 90 -6.15 -15.96 0.25
CA GLY A 90 -7.58 -15.70 0.39
C GLY A 90 -8.00 -14.34 -0.22
N GLU A 91 -9.30 -14.07 -0.18
CA GLU A 91 -9.87 -12.82 -0.70
C GLU A 91 -9.30 -11.60 0.04
N PRO A 92 -8.85 -10.54 -0.68
CA PRO A 92 -8.45 -9.29 -0.05
C PRO A 92 -9.59 -8.67 0.76
N LEU A 93 -9.25 -8.15 1.93
CA LEU A 93 -10.20 -7.57 2.88
C LEU A 93 -9.76 -6.16 3.29
N HIS A 94 -10.68 -5.39 3.83
CA HIS A 94 -10.37 -4.15 4.55
C HIS A 94 -10.91 -4.26 5.97
N MET A 95 -10.14 -3.78 6.95
CA MET A 95 -10.49 -3.90 8.37
C MET A 95 -10.16 -2.62 9.13
N SER A 96 -11.03 -2.27 10.05
CA SER A 96 -10.76 -1.26 11.07
C SER A 96 -9.80 -1.83 12.12
N LEU A 97 -8.96 -0.98 12.72
CA LEU A 97 -8.16 -1.34 13.89
C LEU A 97 -8.99 -1.86 15.06
N MET A 98 -10.29 -1.55 15.09
CA MET A 98 -11.21 -1.99 16.14
C MET A 98 -11.83 -3.37 15.87
N ASP A 99 -11.57 -3.99 14.74
CA ASP A 99 -12.01 -5.36 14.45
C ASP A 99 -11.08 -6.37 15.14
N ASP A 100 -11.65 -7.26 15.95
CA ASP A 100 -10.87 -8.28 16.66
C ASP A 100 -10.24 -9.31 15.72
N LYS A 101 -10.82 -9.52 14.54
CA LYS A 101 -10.26 -10.43 13.52
C LYS A 101 -8.94 -9.93 12.95
N LEU A 102 -8.61 -8.65 13.11
CA LEU A 102 -7.32 -8.11 12.70
C LEU A 102 -6.14 -8.87 13.34
N PHE A 103 -6.34 -9.41 14.54
CA PHE A 103 -5.30 -10.17 15.26
C PHE A 103 -5.07 -11.59 14.72
N ASP A 104 -5.92 -12.06 13.82
CA ASP A 104 -5.75 -13.32 13.11
C ASP A 104 -4.86 -13.15 11.86
N GLU A 105 -4.59 -11.90 11.47
CA GLU A 105 -3.87 -11.57 10.24
C GLU A 105 -2.44 -11.08 10.56
N PRO A 106 -1.40 -11.65 9.95
CA PRO A 106 -0.01 -11.29 10.27
C PRO A 106 0.44 -9.97 9.66
N TRP A 107 -0.26 -9.46 8.64
CA TRP A 107 0.17 -8.36 7.81
C TRP A 107 -0.99 -7.42 7.44
N ILE A 108 -0.76 -6.12 7.58
CA ILE A 108 -1.70 -5.07 7.18
C ILE A 108 -1.00 -3.99 6.36
N TYR A 109 -1.77 -3.37 5.48
CA TYR A 109 -1.30 -2.29 4.61
C TYR A 109 -2.12 -1.02 4.81
N ALA A 110 -1.43 0.11 4.90
CA ALA A 110 -2.04 1.42 4.96
C ALA A 110 -1.40 2.38 3.96
N THR A 111 -2.20 2.95 3.08
CA THR A 111 -1.78 3.99 2.13
C THR A 111 -2.08 5.37 2.70
N GLN A 112 -1.42 6.42 2.19
CA GLN A 112 -1.72 7.84 2.49
C GLN A 112 -1.71 8.18 3.99
N VAL A 113 -0.86 7.51 4.76
CA VAL A 113 -0.81 7.62 6.23
C VAL A 113 -0.42 9.00 6.76
N GLY A 114 0.01 9.90 5.90
CA GLY A 114 0.20 11.32 6.22
C GLY A 114 -1.12 12.06 6.54
N TRP A 115 -2.26 11.43 6.26
CA TRP A 115 -3.58 12.02 6.46
C TRP A 115 -4.46 11.30 7.47
N TRP A 116 -3.96 10.27 8.14
CA TRP A 116 -4.74 9.57 9.14
C TRP A 116 -4.90 10.36 10.46
N ASP A 117 -6.04 10.16 11.13
CA ASP A 117 -6.32 10.69 12.47
C ASP A 117 -6.71 9.55 13.41
N LEU A 118 -5.71 8.84 13.91
CA LEU A 118 -5.95 7.74 14.84
C LEU A 118 -6.23 8.27 16.25
N ASN A 119 -7.41 7.97 16.77
CA ASN A 119 -7.74 8.27 18.16
C ASN A 119 -6.97 7.37 19.14
N ASN A 120 -7.09 7.65 20.45
CA ASN A 120 -6.32 6.91 21.45
C ASN A 120 -6.65 5.41 21.52
N ALA A 121 -7.89 5.02 21.23
CA ALA A 121 -8.27 3.60 21.20
C ALA A 121 -7.63 2.89 19.98
N GLU A 122 -7.66 3.50 18.81
CA GLU A 122 -7.03 2.98 17.60
C GLU A 122 -5.50 2.89 17.74
N VAL A 123 -4.87 3.91 18.34
CA VAL A 123 -3.43 3.87 18.66
C VAL A 123 -3.11 2.72 19.62
N ALA A 124 -3.93 2.49 20.63
CA ALA A 124 -3.74 1.37 21.57
C ALA A 124 -3.89 0.01 20.88
N ARG A 125 -4.87 -0.11 19.97
CA ARG A 125 -5.09 -1.34 19.18
C ARG A 125 -3.95 -1.60 18.19
N LEU A 126 -3.48 -0.58 17.50
CA LEU A 126 -2.34 -0.71 16.59
C LEU A 126 -1.08 -1.12 17.36
N ARG A 127 -0.82 -0.52 18.53
CA ARG A 127 0.26 -0.95 19.42
C ARG A 127 0.12 -2.42 19.80
N GLU A 128 -1.05 -2.84 20.25
CA GLU A 128 -1.31 -4.23 20.62
C GLU A 128 -1.05 -5.17 19.43
N TYR A 129 -1.55 -4.82 18.25
CA TYR A 129 -1.34 -5.59 17.03
C TYR A 129 0.16 -5.78 16.73
N LEU A 130 0.93 -4.71 16.70
CA LEU A 130 2.36 -4.75 16.39
C LEU A 130 3.17 -5.49 17.46
N THR A 131 2.86 -5.29 18.75
CA THR A 131 3.55 -5.97 19.86
C THR A 131 3.21 -7.45 19.96
N ARG A 132 2.06 -7.90 19.43
CA ARG A 132 1.67 -9.31 19.36
C ARG A 132 2.22 -10.05 18.15
N GLY A 133 2.96 -9.38 17.29
CA GLY A 133 3.60 -10.00 16.14
C GLY A 133 3.07 -9.54 14.78
N GLY A 134 2.09 -8.66 14.75
CA GLY A 134 1.60 -8.07 13.51
C GLY A 134 2.65 -7.23 12.80
N PHE A 135 2.45 -7.02 11.51
CA PHE A 135 3.34 -6.25 10.64
C PHE A 135 2.55 -5.23 9.84
N LEU A 136 2.99 -3.98 9.85
CA LEU A 136 2.37 -2.88 9.10
C LEU A 136 3.28 -2.44 7.97
N VAL A 137 2.73 -2.37 6.76
CA VAL A 137 3.35 -1.66 5.63
C VAL A 137 2.63 -0.34 5.41
N VAL A 138 3.40 0.75 5.32
CA VAL A 138 2.87 2.07 4.98
C VAL A 138 3.52 2.61 3.72
N ASP A 139 2.72 3.28 2.89
CA ASP A 139 3.09 3.68 1.53
C ASP A 139 2.32 4.92 1.06
N ASP A 140 2.71 5.44 -0.10
CA ASP A 140 2.07 6.55 -0.82
C ASP A 140 1.84 7.79 0.04
N PHE A 141 2.89 8.26 0.72
CA PHE A 141 2.92 9.57 1.36
C PHE A 141 4.23 10.29 1.06
N TRP A 142 4.18 11.62 0.94
CA TRP A 142 5.15 12.34 0.14
C TRP A 142 5.68 13.59 0.83
N SER A 143 6.96 13.88 0.62
CA SER A 143 7.62 15.12 1.09
C SER A 143 7.06 16.39 0.44
N GLN A 144 6.30 16.26 -0.64
CA GLN A 144 5.58 17.38 -1.26
C GLN A 144 4.45 17.91 -0.37
N ASP A 145 3.95 17.07 0.52
CA ASP A 145 2.95 17.40 1.52
C ASP A 145 3.66 17.58 2.86
N PRO A 146 4.06 18.78 3.25
CA PRO A 146 4.97 19.02 4.37
C PRO A 146 4.42 18.56 5.73
N GLU A 147 3.11 18.38 5.84
CA GLU A 147 2.46 17.87 7.05
C GLU A 147 2.42 16.34 7.12
N SER A 148 2.60 15.65 6.00
CA SER A 148 2.40 14.20 5.92
C SER A 148 3.37 13.40 6.80
N TRP A 149 4.66 13.72 6.75
CA TRP A 149 5.65 13.06 7.59
C TRP A 149 5.46 13.36 9.08
N PRO A 150 5.30 14.62 9.53
CA PRO A 150 5.02 14.93 10.94
C PRO A 150 3.78 14.22 11.50
N VAL A 151 2.71 14.12 10.73
CA VAL A 151 1.48 13.40 11.15
C VAL A 151 1.77 11.92 11.36
N PHE A 152 2.44 11.29 10.42
CA PHE A 152 2.84 9.89 10.53
C PHE A 152 3.77 9.66 11.72
N GLU A 153 4.86 10.41 11.80
CA GLU A 153 5.85 10.30 12.88
C GLU A 153 5.23 10.48 14.27
N GLN A 154 4.39 11.49 14.45
CA GLN A 154 3.69 11.73 15.71
C GLN A 154 2.78 10.55 16.09
N THR A 155 2.07 9.99 15.11
CA THR A 155 1.21 8.83 15.34
C THR A 155 2.03 7.61 15.73
N MET A 156 3.14 7.36 15.06
CA MET A 156 4.01 6.22 15.40
C MET A 156 4.70 6.41 16.75
N ALA A 157 5.10 7.62 17.11
CA ALA A 157 5.64 7.90 18.46
C ALA A 157 4.62 7.63 19.58
N ARG A 158 3.32 7.86 19.32
CA ARG A 158 2.22 7.48 20.24
C ARG A 158 1.98 5.98 20.24
N THR A 159 2.13 5.32 19.10
CA THR A 159 1.89 3.88 18.93
C THR A 159 3.01 3.05 19.52
N LEU A 160 4.25 3.36 19.22
CA LEU A 160 5.45 2.63 19.66
C LEU A 160 6.43 3.59 20.36
N PRO A 161 6.11 4.07 21.58
CA PRO A 161 6.97 5.00 22.30
C PRO A 161 8.33 4.36 22.60
N GLY A 162 9.39 5.07 22.29
CA GLY A 162 10.77 4.59 22.50
C GLY A 162 11.34 3.78 21.31
N HIS A 163 10.56 3.48 20.29
CA HIS A 163 11.02 2.81 19.07
C HIS A 163 11.20 3.85 17.95
N PRO A 164 12.44 4.21 17.59
CA PRO A 164 12.68 5.22 16.57
C PRO A 164 12.36 4.70 15.16
N ILE A 165 11.97 5.62 14.28
CA ILE A 165 11.98 5.37 12.84
C ILE A 165 13.44 5.42 12.40
N THR A 166 13.92 4.37 11.75
CA THR A 166 15.31 4.26 11.27
C THR A 166 15.33 3.95 9.79
N GLU A 167 16.32 4.48 9.07
CA GLU A 167 16.55 4.08 7.70
C GLU A 167 16.88 2.57 7.63
N MET A 168 16.25 1.89 6.70
CA MET A 168 16.39 0.45 6.53
C MET A 168 17.77 0.14 5.94
N ALA A 169 18.58 -0.62 6.64
CA ALA A 169 19.91 -1.01 6.16
C ALA A 169 19.81 -1.85 4.89
N GLU A 170 20.84 -1.81 4.04
CA GLU A 170 20.92 -2.70 2.86
C GLU A 170 20.87 -4.18 3.27
N THR A 171 21.41 -4.51 4.42
CA THR A 171 21.47 -5.88 4.96
C THR A 171 20.26 -6.26 5.81
N ASP A 172 19.18 -5.46 5.78
CA ASP A 172 17.99 -5.76 6.58
C ASP A 172 17.37 -7.08 6.13
N PRO A 173 17.15 -8.05 7.05
CA PRO A 173 16.61 -9.36 6.67
C PRO A 173 15.29 -9.31 5.90
N ALA A 174 14.44 -8.30 6.15
CA ALA A 174 13.18 -8.15 5.44
C ALA A 174 13.35 -7.89 3.93
N MET A 175 14.53 -7.49 3.48
CA MET A 175 14.87 -7.26 2.07
C MET A 175 15.52 -8.47 1.38
N HIS A 176 15.71 -9.59 2.09
CA HIS A 176 16.46 -10.74 1.60
C HIS A 176 15.78 -12.08 1.93
N VAL A 177 14.46 -12.06 2.23
CA VAL A 177 13.75 -13.28 2.64
C VAL A 177 13.53 -14.23 1.46
N LEU A 178 13.09 -13.71 0.33
CA LEU A 178 12.89 -14.44 -0.91
C LEU A 178 13.65 -13.82 -2.08
N TYR A 179 13.53 -12.52 -2.23
CA TYR A 179 14.24 -11.72 -3.22
C TYR A 179 15.45 -11.07 -2.56
N ASP A 180 16.50 -10.83 -3.35
CA ASP A 180 17.70 -10.13 -2.90
C ASP A 180 17.60 -8.66 -3.35
N ILE A 181 16.93 -7.84 -2.54
CA ILE A 181 16.70 -6.42 -2.82
C ILE A 181 17.88 -5.61 -2.28
N GLN A 182 18.70 -5.10 -3.17
CA GLN A 182 19.88 -4.30 -2.86
C GLN A 182 19.59 -2.79 -2.98
N ASP A 183 20.48 -1.93 -2.50
CA ASP A 183 20.35 -0.47 -2.60
C ASP A 183 20.09 0.04 -4.02
N LYS A 184 20.71 -0.61 -5.03
CA LYS A 184 20.46 -0.29 -6.44
C LYS A 184 19.01 -0.51 -6.90
N ASP A 185 18.24 -1.31 -6.17
CA ASP A 185 16.84 -1.64 -6.44
C ASP A 185 15.90 -0.71 -5.67
N ARG A 186 16.42 0.07 -4.72
CA ARG A 186 15.68 1.07 -3.96
C ARG A 186 15.49 2.34 -4.78
N VAL A 187 14.75 2.19 -5.86
CA VAL A 187 14.47 3.28 -6.82
C VAL A 187 13.09 3.85 -6.61
N TRP A 188 12.89 5.03 -7.08
CA TRP A 188 11.61 5.71 -7.04
C TRP A 188 10.55 4.95 -7.85
N ILE A 189 9.45 4.55 -7.20
CA ILE A 189 8.28 3.94 -7.82
C ILE A 189 7.23 5.06 -7.96
N PRO A 190 6.84 5.43 -9.18
CA PRO A 190 5.94 6.55 -9.42
C PRO A 190 4.49 6.21 -9.11
N GLY A 191 3.76 7.14 -8.51
CA GLY A 191 2.31 7.13 -8.62
C GLY A 191 1.85 7.43 -10.04
N SER A 192 0.66 6.99 -10.42
CA SER A 192 0.05 7.24 -11.76
C SER A 192 -0.02 8.74 -12.08
N ARG A 193 -0.23 9.57 -11.06
CA ARG A 193 -0.20 11.04 -11.15
C ARG A 193 1.15 11.61 -11.60
N HIS A 194 2.22 10.84 -11.52
CA HIS A 194 3.57 11.22 -11.95
C HIS A 194 3.90 10.76 -13.38
N LEU A 195 3.02 10.02 -14.01
CA LEU A 195 3.18 9.59 -15.39
C LEU A 195 2.73 10.68 -16.36
N ARG A 196 3.51 10.94 -17.37
CA ARG A 196 3.23 11.97 -18.39
C ARG A 196 3.37 11.38 -19.77
N ARG A 197 2.38 11.62 -20.61
CA ARG A 197 2.44 11.26 -22.03
C ARG A 197 3.15 12.35 -22.81
N GLY A 198 4.28 12.01 -23.41
CA GLY A 198 5.04 12.93 -24.26
C GLY A 198 4.36 13.16 -25.62
N PRO A 199 4.87 14.11 -26.42
CA PRO A 199 4.34 14.43 -27.76
C PRO A 199 4.40 13.25 -28.74
N ASN A 200 5.30 12.30 -28.52
CA ASN A 200 5.46 11.06 -29.29
C ASN A 200 4.48 9.95 -28.83
N GLY A 201 3.59 10.21 -27.88
CA GLY A 201 2.66 9.25 -27.32
C GLY A 201 3.26 8.30 -26.28
N VAL A 202 4.57 8.36 -26.01
CA VAL A 202 5.21 7.53 -25.00
C VAL A 202 4.96 8.08 -23.60
N VAL A 203 4.58 7.21 -22.69
CA VAL A 203 4.40 7.55 -21.28
C VAL A 203 5.74 7.42 -20.56
N GLN A 204 6.07 8.40 -19.74
CA GLN A 204 7.31 8.43 -18.96
C GLN A 204 7.02 8.91 -17.54
N PRO A 205 7.67 8.31 -16.53
CA PRO A 205 7.62 8.80 -15.17
C PRO A 205 8.42 10.12 -15.06
N VAL A 206 7.83 11.09 -14.36
CA VAL A 206 8.46 12.39 -14.07
C VAL A 206 8.51 12.55 -12.57
N GLN A 207 9.70 12.31 -12.01
CA GLN A 207 9.91 12.42 -10.57
C GLN A 207 9.88 13.91 -10.14
N PRO A 208 9.01 14.27 -9.19
CA PRO A 208 8.99 15.63 -8.69
C PRO A 208 10.27 15.98 -7.90
N PRO A 209 10.73 17.22 -7.95
CA PRO A 209 11.88 17.65 -7.16
C PRO A 209 11.67 17.38 -5.65
N GLY A 210 12.71 16.91 -4.97
CA GLY A 210 12.68 16.67 -3.52
C GLY A 210 11.99 15.39 -3.09
N THR A 211 11.54 14.52 -4.00
CA THR A 211 10.93 13.22 -3.69
C THR A 211 11.92 12.08 -3.82
N THR A 212 13.06 12.17 -3.15
CA THR A 212 13.97 11.02 -3.05
C THR A 212 13.26 9.89 -2.33
N PRO A 213 13.19 8.67 -2.92
CA PRO A 213 12.57 7.55 -2.26
C PRO A 213 13.39 7.13 -1.04
N MET A 214 12.73 6.77 0.04
CA MET A 214 13.38 6.35 1.28
C MET A 214 12.62 5.19 1.90
N TRP A 215 13.36 4.19 2.35
CA TRP A 215 12.84 3.04 3.07
C TRP A 215 13.25 3.14 4.52
N PHE A 216 12.24 3.23 5.39
CA PHE A 216 12.44 3.24 6.82
C PHE A 216 11.77 2.04 7.47
N SER A 217 12.14 1.78 8.72
CA SER A 217 11.52 0.75 9.53
C SER A 217 11.37 1.19 10.98
N ILE A 218 10.49 0.50 11.71
CA ILE A 218 10.44 0.50 13.16
C ILE A 218 10.59 -0.96 13.60
N ALA A 219 11.51 -1.20 14.54
CA ALA A 219 11.71 -2.51 15.13
C ALA A 219 11.09 -2.58 16.53
N ASP A 220 10.73 -3.79 16.98
CA ASP A 220 10.31 -4.09 18.34
C ASP A 220 11.52 -4.23 19.29
N ASP A 221 11.26 -4.50 20.57
CA ASP A 221 12.29 -4.71 21.61
C ASP A 221 13.24 -5.88 21.32
N LYS A 222 12.87 -6.78 20.40
CA LYS A 222 13.68 -7.92 19.97
C LYS A 222 14.48 -7.64 18.71
N GLY A 223 14.35 -6.46 18.14
CA GLY A 223 14.97 -6.07 16.87
C GLY A 223 14.24 -6.60 15.62
N ARG A 224 13.03 -7.16 15.76
CA ARG A 224 12.20 -7.56 14.65
C ARG A 224 11.54 -6.33 14.03
N MET A 225 11.62 -6.16 12.72
CA MET A 225 10.86 -5.12 12.03
C MET A 225 9.36 -5.38 12.23
N VAL A 226 8.63 -4.36 12.66
CA VAL A 226 7.18 -4.40 12.83
C VAL A 226 6.45 -3.40 11.94
N VAL A 227 7.16 -2.39 11.44
CA VAL A 227 6.64 -1.42 10.46
C VAL A 227 7.65 -1.25 9.35
N ALA A 228 7.24 -1.47 8.11
CA ALA A 228 7.98 -1.09 6.89
C ALA A 228 7.38 0.19 6.31
N ILE A 229 8.22 1.14 5.96
CA ILE A 229 7.82 2.49 5.55
C ILE A 229 8.43 2.80 4.19
N ASN A 230 7.59 2.92 3.18
CA ASN A 230 7.96 3.28 1.82
C ASN A 230 7.61 4.76 1.60
N TYR A 231 8.57 5.65 1.85
CA TYR A 231 8.36 7.09 1.77
C TYR A 231 8.81 7.68 0.44
N ASN A 232 8.05 8.62 -0.12
CA ASN A 232 8.24 9.20 -1.45
C ASN A 232 8.19 8.16 -2.57
N THR A 233 7.38 7.14 -2.43
CA THR A 233 7.18 6.08 -3.42
C THR A 233 5.73 5.60 -3.36
N ASP A 234 5.29 4.86 -4.35
CA ASP A 234 3.91 4.44 -4.52
C ASP A 234 3.87 3.00 -5.03
N VAL A 235 4.03 2.06 -4.10
CA VAL A 235 3.94 0.63 -4.44
C VAL A 235 2.49 0.21 -4.67
N GLY A 236 1.53 0.94 -4.06
CA GLY A 236 0.09 0.76 -4.26
C GLY A 236 -0.31 0.98 -5.71
N ASP A 237 0.06 2.11 -6.31
CA ASP A 237 -0.18 2.40 -7.73
C ASP A 237 0.55 1.39 -8.65
N ALA A 238 1.74 0.92 -8.27
CA ALA A 238 2.43 -0.10 -9.06
C ALA A 238 1.71 -1.45 -9.08
N TRP A 239 0.94 -1.77 -8.04
CA TRP A 239 0.04 -2.92 -8.02
C TRP A 239 -1.28 -2.60 -8.72
N GLU A 240 -1.89 -1.42 -8.47
CA GLU A 240 -3.15 -1.00 -9.11
C GLU A 240 -3.06 -1.07 -10.63
N PHE A 241 -1.98 -0.54 -11.19
CA PHE A 241 -1.75 -0.46 -12.62
C PHE A 241 -0.94 -1.64 -13.20
N ALA A 242 -0.86 -2.77 -12.49
CA ALA A 242 -0.08 -3.93 -12.93
C ALA A 242 -0.56 -4.54 -14.26
N ASP A 243 -1.82 -4.34 -14.63
CA ASP A 243 -2.44 -4.78 -15.89
C ASP A 243 -2.44 -3.69 -16.99
N VAL A 244 -1.89 -2.50 -16.70
CA VAL A 244 -1.87 -1.36 -17.62
C VAL A 244 -0.52 -1.29 -18.35
N PRO A 245 -0.49 -1.49 -19.68
CA PRO A 245 0.76 -1.56 -20.44
C PRO A 245 1.62 -0.28 -20.41
N GLU A 246 1.00 0.87 -20.13
CA GLU A 246 1.70 2.15 -20.05
C GLU A 246 2.39 2.37 -18.70
N TYR A 247 2.05 1.59 -17.65
CA TYR A 247 2.77 1.69 -16.38
C TYR A 247 4.13 0.97 -16.50
N PRO A 248 5.24 1.52 -15.96
CA PRO A 248 6.58 0.95 -16.14
C PRO A 248 6.71 -0.45 -15.49
N GLU A 249 6.84 -1.50 -16.32
CA GLU A 249 6.93 -2.89 -15.90
C GLU A 249 7.99 -3.13 -14.81
N LYS A 250 9.16 -2.49 -14.93
CA LYS A 250 10.21 -2.60 -13.90
C LYS A 250 9.75 -2.13 -12.53
N MET A 251 8.91 -1.11 -12.45
CA MET A 251 8.41 -0.57 -11.19
C MET A 251 7.37 -1.51 -10.58
N THR A 252 6.50 -2.08 -11.40
CA THR A 252 5.58 -3.15 -10.99
C THR A 252 6.35 -4.36 -10.45
N GLU A 253 7.38 -4.83 -11.18
CA GLU A 253 8.23 -5.94 -10.73
C GLU A 253 8.84 -5.68 -9.35
N LEU A 254 9.42 -4.51 -9.13
CA LEU A 254 10.02 -4.13 -7.86
C LEU A 254 8.99 -4.05 -6.73
N ALA A 255 7.83 -3.44 -6.99
CA ALA A 255 6.75 -3.35 -6.01
C ALA A 255 6.27 -4.72 -5.54
N TYR A 256 6.16 -5.70 -6.45
CA TYR A 256 5.86 -7.09 -6.08
C TYR A 256 6.97 -7.72 -5.23
N ARG A 257 8.23 -7.52 -5.57
CA ARG A 257 9.35 -8.05 -4.78
C ARG A 257 9.35 -7.50 -3.36
N TYR A 258 9.20 -6.18 -3.19
CA TYR A 258 9.08 -5.55 -1.87
C TYR A 258 7.92 -6.14 -1.06
N GLY A 259 6.72 -6.14 -1.63
CA GLY A 259 5.55 -6.60 -0.92
C GLY A 259 5.60 -8.08 -0.53
N ILE A 260 6.12 -8.94 -1.42
CA ILE A 260 6.26 -10.38 -1.15
C ILE A 260 7.31 -10.62 -0.05
N ASP A 261 8.43 -9.92 -0.07
CA ASP A 261 9.44 -10.04 0.98
C ASP A 261 8.88 -9.60 2.34
N TYR A 262 8.12 -8.50 2.40
CA TYR A 262 7.45 -8.07 3.62
C TYR A 262 6.46 -9.11 4.14
N ILE A 263 5.66 -9.75 3.26
CA ILE A 263 4.72 -10.81 3.67
C ILE A 263 5.47 -12.01 4.25
N ILE A 264 6.47 -12.51 3.53
CA ILE A 264 7.20 -13.70 3.97
C ILE A 264 7.93 -13.40 5.28
N TYR A 265 8.53 -12.22 5.41
CA TYR A 265 9.13 -11.79 6.66
C TYR A 265 8.10 -11.76 7.80
N ALA A 266 6.95 -11.15 7.60
CA ALA A 266 5.88 -11.08 8.59
C ALA A 266 5.36 -12.45 9.04
N MET A 267 5.29 -13.42 8.12
CA MET A 267 4.82 -14.78 8.39
C MET A 267 5.87 -15.68 9.04
N THR A 268 7.15 -15.31 9.02
CA THR A 268 8.25 -16.20 9.45
C THR A 268 9.07 -15.67 10.63
N HIS A 269 8.91 -14.42 11.00
CA HIS A 269 9.60 -13.72 12.08
C HIS A 269 8.61 -13.12 13.07
#